data_95d1016d7619a864b1a96ff6231c271c
#
_entry.id   95d1016d7619a864b1a96ff6231c271c
#
_cell.length_a   1.000
_cell.length_b   1.000
_cell.length_c   1.000
_cell.angle_alpha   90.00
_cell.angle_beta   90.00
_cell.angle_gamma   90.00
#
_symmetry.space_group_name_H-M   'P 1'
#
loop_
_entity.id
_entity.type
_entity.pdbx_description
1 polymer ?
#
loop_
_entity_poly.entity_id
_entity_poly.type
_entity_poly.pdbx_seq_one_letter_code
_entity_poly.pdbx_strand_id
1 'polypeptide(L)'
;MRIAPHIVAFLALAATATADFATEMIDATFKLFDPAVTGTSFLVRREAPDTALYLVTAEHMLKGTKADTATLVLRERLDDGTYKRRDHTIPIRRDGKRLWARHEKDDVAVLRLADPLPVPVGTIPFAALADEAALKASRIGLTSQLFVLTYPKAFEANEAGFPVARQGIIASHPLLPLGKKHSYLADFTAFGGDSGGPVFVPGAEGRPMIIGMVFAQFRHDEQIKSEYEERSIHYPLGLGDVLHAQYIRETIELAAKPDAPKPPEKAAP
;
A
#
# COMPACT_ATOMS: atom_id res chain seq x y z
N MET A 1 23.79 -28.79 -44.35
CA MET A 1 23.99 -28.37 -42.95
C MET A 1 22.73 -27.68 -42.50
N ARG A 2 21.85 -28.36 -41.73
CA ARG A 2 20.54 -27.87 -41.33
C ARG A 2 20.67 -27.29 -39.90
N ILE A 3 20.42 -26.00 -39.73
CA ILE A 3 20.39 -25.33 -38.45
C ILE A 3 18.93 -25.40 -37.93
N ALA A 4 18.74 -26.02 -36.76
CA ALA A 4 17.45 -26.24 -36.16
C ALA A 4 16.98 -24.99 -35.37
N PRO A 5 15.67 -24.70 -35.32
CA PRO A 5 15.12 -23.51 -34.66
C PRO A 5 14.73 -23.86 -33.22
N HIS A 6 15.59 -23.56 -32.25
CA HIS A 6 15.25 -23.80 -30.82
C HIS A 6 15.39 -22.56 -29.87
N ILE A 7 15.41 -21.31 -30.42
CA ILE A 7 15.65 -20.12 -29.56
C ILE A 7 14.39 -19.27 -29.30
N VAL A 8 13.24 -19.56 -29.93
CA VAL A 8 12.07 -18.63 -29.85
C VAL A 8 11.12 -18.89 -28.66
N ALA A 9 11.19 -20.05 -28.00
CA ALA A 9 10.20 -20.42 -26.99
C ALA A 9 10.42 -19.82 -25.58
N PHE A 10 11.61 -19.28 -25.26
CA PHE A 10 11.91 -18.82 -23.88
C PHE A 10 11.56 -17.37 -23.59
N LEU A 11 11.36 -16.50 -24.60
CA LEU A 11 11.04 -15.09 -24.37
C LEU A 11 9.53 -14.82 -24.11
N ALA A 12 8.65 -15.69 -24.51
CA ALA A 12 7.21 -15.49 -24.33
C ALA A 12 6.71 -15.78 -22.90
N LEU A 13 7.40 -16.65 -22.14
CA LEU A 13 7.00 -17.00 -20.77
C LEU A 13 7.32 -15.92 -19.73
N ALA A 14 8.34 -15.10 -19.97
CA ALA A 14 8.72 -14.03 -19.05
C ALA A 14 7.78 -12.82 -19.11
N ALA A 15 7.11 -12.57 -20.21
CA ALA A 15 6.19 -11.44 -20.39
C ALA A 15 4.82 -11.67 -19.72
N THR A 16 4.36 -12.90 -19.56
CA THR A 16 3.10 -13.23 -18.91
C THR A 16 3.19 -13.18 -17.37
N ALA A 17 4.36 -13.49 -16.80
CA ALA A 17 4.55 -13.47 -15.35
C ALA A 17 4.53 -12.05 -14.74
N THR A 18 4.95 -11.03 -15.49
CA THR A 18 4.96 -9.64 -15.01
C THR A 18 3.58 -8.98 -14.96
N ALA A 19 2.62 -9.46 -15.75
CA ALA A 19 1.25 -8.95 -15.73
C ALA A 19 0.45 -9.45 -14.51
N ASP A 20 0.70 -10.69 -14.06
CA ASP A 20 -0.07 -11.30 -12.96
C ASP A 20 0.21 -10.67 -11.60
N PHE A 21 1.48 -10.41 -11.25
CA PHE A 21 1.79 -9.82 -9.94
C PHE A 21 1.26 -8.39 -9.79
N ALA A 22 1.23 -7.60 -10.88
CA ALA A 22 0.69 -6.25 -10.86
C ALA A 22 -0.84 -6.27 -10.72
N THR A 23 -1.51 -7.24 -11.33
CA THR A 23 -2.95 -7.43 -11.22
C THR A 23 -3.35 -7.82 -9.79
N GLU A 24 -2.64 -8.74 -9.15
CA GLU A 24 -2.88 -9.08 -7.73
C GLU A 24 -2.77 -7.84 -6.84
N MET A 25 -1.75 -7.01 -7.08
CA MET A 25 -1.53 -5.79 -6.29
C MET A 25 -2.60 -4.73 -6.52
N ILE A 26 -3.02 -4.52 -7.78
CA ILE A 26 -4.02 -3.50 -8.10
C ILE A 26 -5.39 -3.86 -7.52
N ASP A 27 -5.74 -5.15 -7.53
CA ASP A 27 -7.00 -5.65 -6.98
C ASP A 27 -7.04 -5.57 -5.44
N ALA A 28 -5.88 -5.58 -4.78
CA ALA A 28 -5.76 -5.47 -3.34
C ALA A 28 -5.53 -4.05 -2.82
N THR A 29 -5.40 -3.03 -3.70
CA THR A 29 -5.11 -1.64 -3.34
C THR A 29 -6.33 -0.75 -3.51
N PHE A 30 -6.66 0.05 -2.50
CA PHE A 30 -7.91 0.82 -2.40
C PHE A 30 -7.66 2.26 -1.96
N LYS A 31 -8.49 3.17 -2.46
CA LYS A 31 -8.58 4.53 -1.93
C LYS A 31 -9.29 4.48 -0.58
N LEU A 32 -8.70 5.14 0.40
CA LEU A 32 -9.28 5.35 1.72
C LEU A 32 -9.44 6.85 1.93
N PHE A 33 -10.66 7.31 2.24
CA PHE A 33 -10.90 8.73 2.41
C PHE A 33 -12.04 9.05 3.38
N ASP A 34 -12.03 10.29 3.85
CA ASP A 34 -13.15 11.02 4.42
C ASP A 34 -13.14 12.45 3.87
N PRO A 35 -14.06 13.36 4.26
CA PRO A 35 -14.06 14.72 3.75
C PRO A 35 -12.78 15.52 4.04
N ALA A 36 -11.98 15.13 5.04
CA ALA A 36 -10.77 15.86 5.46
C ALA A 36 -9.48 15.22 4.96
N VAL A 37 -9.47 13.90 4.71
CA VAL A 37 -8.25 13.12 4.44
C VAL A 37 -8.49 12.16 3.29
N THR A 38 -7.53 12.08 2.38
CA THR A 38 -7.50 11.06 1.32
C THR A 38 -6.14 10.40 1.28
N GLY A 39 -6.11 9.09 1.17
CA GLY A 39 -4.91 8.29 1.03
C GLY A 39 -5.16 6.94 0.39
N THR A 40 -4.16 6.11 0.48
CA THR A 40 -4.13 4.76 -0.06
C THR A 40 -4.15 3.74 1.07
N SER A 41 -4.71 2.60 0.79
CA SER A 41 -4.69 1.42 1.68
C SER A 41 -4.60 0.15 0.85
N PHE A 42 -4.21 -0.95 1.47
CA PHE A 42 -4.25 -2.26 0.83
C PHE A 42 -4.68 -3.34 1.81
N LEU A 43 -5.18 -4.45 1.28
CA LEU A 43 -5.71 -5.55 2.07
C LEU A 43 -4.72 -6.71 2.13
N VAL A 44 -4.43 -7.14 3.36
CA VAL A 44 -3.59 -8.30 3.65
C VAL A 44 -4.45 -9.38 4.29
N ARG A 45 -4.27 -10.63 3.86
CA ARG A 45 -4.90 -11.82 4.45
C ARG A 45 -3.84 -12.66 5.15
N ARG A 46 -4.12 -13.05 6.37
CA ARG A 46 -3.32 -14.08 7.06
C ARG A 46 -3.80 -15.47 6.65
N GLU A 47 -2.89 -16.42 6.76
CA GLU A 47 -3.20 -17.84 6.56
C GLU A 47 -3.85 -18.45 7.82
N ALA A 48 -4.48 -19.63 7.64
CA ALA A 48 -5.09 -20.35 8.75
C ALA A 48 -4.15 -20.48 9.96
N PRO A 49 -4.64 -20.43 11.19
CA PRO A 49 -6.07 -20.39 11.57
C PRO A 49 -6.74 -19.00 11.51
N ASP A 50 -5.99 -17.91 11.39
CA ASP A 50 -6.52 -16.56 11.33
C ASP A 50 -6.68 -16.11 9.87
N THR A 51 -7.86 -16.30 9.30
CA THR A 51 -8.20 -15.88 7.92
C THR A 51 -8.76 -14.45 7.84
N ALA A 52 -8.58 -13.64 8.88
CA ALA A 52 -9.07 -12.27 8.90
C ALA A 52 -8.42 -11.40 7.82
N LEU A 53 -9.17 -10.39 7.39
CA LEU A 53 -8.67 -9.32 6.51
C LEU A 53 -8.12 -8.17 7.33
N TYR A 54 -6.98 -7.68 6.93
CA TYR A 54 -6.29 -6.56 7.55
C TYR A 54 -6.13 -5.43 6.53
N LEU A 55 -6.77 -4.30 6.80
CA LEU A 55 -6.57 -3.06 6.05
C LEU A 55 -5.32 -2.36 6.57
N VAL A 56 -4.35 -2.17 5.71
CA VAL A 56 -3.07 -1.50 6.00
C VAL A 56 -3.08 -0.11 5.38
N THR A 57 -2.66 0.90 6.15
CA THR A 57 -2.47 2.28 5.68
C THR A 57 -1.47 3.02 6.59
N ALA A 58 -1.09 4.25 6.25
CA ALA A 58 -0.32 5.09 7.16
C ALA A 58 -1.18 5.53 8.36
N GLU A 59 -0.61 5.57 9.58
CA GLU A 59 -1.37 5.91 10.80
C GLU A 59 -1.96 7.32 10.73
N HIS A 60 -1.20 8.28 10.19
CA HIS A 60 -1.66 9.67 10.08
C HIS A 60 -2.95 9.80 9.25
N MET A 61 -3.25 8.86 8.34
CA MET A 61 -4.49 8.82 7.58
C MET A 61 -5.70 8.61 8.49
N LEU A 62 -5.67 7.56 9.32
CA LEU A 62 -6.75 7.25 10.26
C LEU A 62 -6.81 8.26 11.42
N LYS A 63 -5.65 8.74 11.87
CA LYS A 63 -5.54 9.75 12.91
C LYS A 63 -6.09 11.11 12.45
N GLY A 64 -5.85 11.49 11.20
CA GLY A 64 -6.32 12.74 10.59
C GLY A 64 -7.83 12.76 10.32
N THR A 65 -8.44 11.59 10.10
CA THR A 65 -9.90 11.44 9.96
C THR A 65 -10.58 11.80 11.27
N LYS A 66 -11.50 12.76 11.25
CA LYS A 66 -12.24 13.22 12.45
C LYS A 66 -13.48 12.39 12.76
N ALA A 67 -14.06 11.76 11.74
CA ALA A 67 -15.24 10.91 11.87
C ALA A 67 -14.92 9.55 12.49
N ASP A 68 -15.93 8.84 12.98
CA ASP A 68 -15.80 7.47 13.48
C ASP A 68 -15.73 6.44 12.34
N THR A 69 -15.94 6.87 11.12
CA THR A 69 -15.91 6.05 9.91
C THR A 69 -15.01 6.64 8.83
N ALA A 70 -14.53 5.79 7.94
CA ALA A 70 -13.87 6.17 6.69
C ALA A 70 -14.51 5.43 5.52
N THR A 71 -14.33 5.94 4.31
CA THR A 71 -14.83 5.31 3.08
C THR A 71 -13.71 4.59 2.37
N LEU A 72 -13.95 3.32 2.04
CA LEU A 72 -13.11 2.47 1.21
C LEU A 72 -13.74 2.36 -0.18
N VAL A 73 -13.01 2.73 -1.22
CA VAL A 73 -13.48 2.64 -2.60
C VAL A 73 -13.25 1.23 -3.12
N LEU A 74 -14.30 0.42 -3.14
CA LEU A 74 -14.30 -0.93 -3.70
C LEU A 74 -14.64 -0.90 -5.19
N ARG A 75 -14.32 -1.98 -5.88
CA ARG A 75 -14.60 -2.18 -7.31
C ARG A 75 -15.36 -3.47 -7.50
N GLU A 76 -16.58 -3.37 -7.98
CA GLU A 76 -17.42 -4.51 -8.32
C GLU A 76 -17.16 -4.89 -9.78
N ARG A 77 -16.70 -6.12 -10.02
CA ARG A 77 -16.56 -6.65 -11.38
C ARG A 77 -17.91 -7.06 -11.89
N LEU A 78 -18.28 -6.59 -13.09
CA LEU A 78 -19.52 -6.91 -13.78
C LEU A 78 -19.34 -8.12 -14.72
N ASP A 79 -20.45 -8.70 -15.18
CA ASP A 79 -20.46 -9.90 -16.03
C ASP A 79 -19.79 -9.65 -17.41
N ASP A 80 -19.80 -8.41 -17.89
CA ASP A 80 -19.14 -7.99 -19.13
C ASP A 80 -17.63 -7.75 -18.97
N GLY A 81 -17.09 -7.99 -17.77
CA GLY A 81 -15.67 -7.79 -17.44
C GLY A 81 -15.28 -6.36 -17.09
N THR A 82 -16.22 -5.41 -17.14
CA THR A 82 -16.01 -4.04 -16.67
C THR A 82 -16.12 -3.94 -15.15
N TYR A 83 -15.81 -2.76 -14.59
CA TYR A 83 -15.86 -2.53 -13.15
C TYR A 83 -16.73 -1.34 -12.81
N LYS A 84 -17.48 -1.47 -11.72
CA LYS A 84 -18.28 -0.41 -11.12
C LYS A 84 -17.74 -0.01 -9.77
N ARG A 85 -17.67 1.29 -9.51
CA ARG A 85 -17.31 1.85 -8.21
C ARG A 85 -18.36 1.51 -7.15
N ARG A 86 -17.88 1.10 -5.97
CA ARG A 86 -18.67 0.86 -4.78
C ARG A 86 -18.01 1.52 -3.57
N ASP A 87 -18.54 2.64 -3.15
CA ASP A 87 -18.09 3.28 -1.91
C ASP A 87 -18.65 2.51 -0.71
N HIS A 88 -17.78 2.08 0.19
CA HIS A 88 -18.12 1.28 1.36
C HIS A 88 -17.59 1.94 2.63
N THR A 89 -18.51 2.20 3.57
CA THR A 89 -18.15 2.81 4.86
C THR A 89 -17.65 1.75 5.83
N ILE A 90 -16.48 1.97 6.41
CA ILE A 90 -15.87 1.12 7.43
C ILE A 90 -15.76 1.87 8.76
N PRO A 91 -16.06 1.24 9.91
CA PRO A 91 -15.83 1.84 11.21
C PRO A 91 -14.34 1.87 11.53
N ILE A 92 -13.84 3.03 11.94
CA ILE A 92 -12.44 3.21 12.38
C ILE A 92 -12.35 3.63 13.85
N ARG A 93 -13.46 4.11 14.44
CA ARG A 93 -13.58 4.39 15.88
C ARG A 93 -14.91 3.89 16.42
N ARG A 94 -14.95 3.72 17.74
CA ARG A 94 -16.16 3.48 18.51
C ARG A 94 -16.04 4.19 19.84
N ASP A 95 -17.01 5.00 20.22
CA ASP A 95 -17.03 5.77 21.45
C ASP A 95 -15.72 6.59 21.63
N GLY A 96 -15.24 7.19 20.54
CA GLY A 96 -14.00 7.94 20.47
C GLY A 96 -12.71 7.11 20.56
N LYS A 97 -12.81 5.78 20.72
CA LYS A 97 -11.66 4.87 20.78
C LYS A 97 -11.34 4.33 19.40
N ARG A 98 -10.05 4.32 19.03
CA ARG A 98 -9.59 3.74 17.77
C ARG A 98 -9.83 2.24 17.71
N LEU A 99 -10.15 1.75 16.51
CA LEU A 99 -10.33 0.32 16.21
C LEU A 99 -9.15 -0.28 15.47
N TRP A 100 -8.10 0.48 15.22
CA TRP A 100 -6.88 0.01 14.55
C TRP A 100 -5.73 -0.17 15.54
N ALA A 101 -4.89 -1.16 15.27
CA ALA A 101 -3.57 -1.27 15.87
C ALA A 101 -2.61 -0.30 15.15
N ARG A 102 -1.67 0.26 15.89
CA ARG A 102 -0.59 1.10 15.33
C ARG A 102 0.75 0.57 15.77
N HIS A 103 1.77 0.80 14.98
CA HIS A 103 3.15 0.60 15.40
C HIS A 103 3.54 1.64 16.46
N GLU A 104 4.42 1.26 17.39
CA GLU A 104 4.80 2.17 18.50
C GLU A 104 5.58 3.37 18.01
N LYS A 105 6.47 3.16 17.02
CA LYS A 105 7.44 4.14 16.53
C LYS A 105 7.20 4.62 15.10
N ASP A 106 6.49 3.82 14.30
CA ASP A 106 6.38 4.03 12.86
C ASP A 106 4.96 4.40 12.44
N ASP A 107 4.87 5.14 11.34
CA ASP A 107 3.62 5.64 10.78
C ASP A 107 2.88 4.57 9.97
N VAL A 108 2.43 3.53 10.65
CA VAL A 108 1.62 2.46 10.09
C VAL A 108 0.48 2.08 11.02
N ALA A 109 -0.69 1.92 10.43
CA ALA A 109 -1.92 1.48 11.06
C ALA A 109 -2.48 0.25 10.35
N VAL A 110 -3.03 -0.66 11.15
CA VAL A 110 -3.68 -1.87 10.67
C VAL A 110 -5.05 -2.01 11.33
N LEU A 111 -6.10 -2.03 10.52
CA LEU A 111 -7.46 -2.26 10.95
C LEU A 111 -7.88 -3.69 10.57
N ARG A 112 -8.19 -4.51 11.57
CA ARG A 112 -8.81 -5.82 11.33
C ARG A 112 -10.27 -5.58 10.93
N LEU A 113 -10.65 -6.02 9.72
CA LEU A 113 -12.05 -5.91 9.27
C LEU A 113 -12.87 -7.02 9.94
N ALA A 114 -13.97 -6.62 10.59
CA ALA A 114 -14.86 -7.56 11.29
C ALA A 114 -15.88 -8.19 10.34
N ASP A 115 -16.41 -7.38 9.42
CA ASP A 115 -17.44 -7.80 8.50
C ASP A 115 -16.87 -8.14 7.12
N PRO A 116 -17.42 -9.10 6.40
CA PRO A 116 -17.11 -9.32 5.00
C PRO A 116 -17.39 -8.06 4.17
N LEU A 117 -16.54 -7.80 3.19
CA LEU A 117 -16.78 -6.72 2.24
C LEU A 117 -17.93 -7.08 1.29
N PRO A 118 -18.71 -6.09 0.81
CA PRO A 118 -19.94 -6.34 0.04
C PRO A 118 -19.69 -6.85 -1.38
N VAL A 119 -18.43 -6.85 -1.84
CA VAL A 119 -18.01 -7.37 -3.14
C VAL A 119 -16.72 -8.18 -2.97
N PRO A 120 -16.44 -9.14 -3.85
CA PRO A 120 -15.14 -9.82 -3.88
C PRO A 120 -14.01 -8.83 -4.07
N VAL A 121 -12.91 -8.99 -3.34
CA VAL A 121 -11.73 -8.13 -3.39
C VAL A 121 -10.45 -8.96 -3.48
N GLY A 122 -9.43 -8.42 -4.15
CA GLY A 122 -8.08 -8.95 -4.08
C GLY A 122 -7.48 -8.75 -2.69
N THR A 123 -6.58 -9.64 -2.30
CA THR A 123 -5.87 -9.58 -1.01
C THR A 123 -4.45 -10.07 -1.18
N ILE A 124 -3.52 -9.47 -0.48
CA ILE A 124 -2.13 -9.88 -0.45
C ILE A 124 -1.92 -10.91 0.67
N PRO A 125 -1.28 -12.04 0.40
CA PRO A 125 -0.88 -12.97 1.45
C PRO A 125 0.09 -12.30 2.44
N PHE A 126 -0.06 -12.57 3.73
CA PHE A 126 0.86 -12.04 4.75
C PHE A 126 2.33 -12.42 4.46
N ALA A 127 2.55 -13.61 3.90
CA ALA A 127 3.88 -14.09 3.51
C ALA A 127 4.53 -13.26 2.40
N ALA A 128 3.76 -12.50 1.61
CA ALA A 128 4.30 -11.61 0.57
C ALA A 128 4.90 -10.30 1.13
N LEU A 129 4.66 -9.98 2.40
CA LEU A 129 5.33 -8.87 3.08
C LEU A 129 6.77 -9.26 3.42
N ALA A 130 7.75 -8.58 2.83
CA ALA A 130 9.16 -8.89 3.03
C ALA A 130 9.61 -8.60 4.47
N ASP A 131 10.27 -9.56 5.08
CA ASP A 131 11.08 -9.38 6.27
C ASP A 131 12.56 -9.18 5.89
N GLU A 132 13.43 -9.03 6.88
CA GLU A 132 14.88 -8.85 6.64
C GLU A 132 15.51 -10.05 5.91
N ALA A 133 15.04 -11.26 6.19
CA ALA A 133 15.56 -12.48 5.54
C ALA A 133 15.18 -12.52 4.06
N ALA A 134 13.92 -12.19 3.73
CA ALA A 134 13.43 -12.10 2.37
C ALA A 134 14.17 -11.02 1.55
N LEU A 135 14.42 -9.83 2.15
CA LEU A 135 15.19 -8.78 1.50
C LEU A 135 16.64 -9.20 1.23
N LYS A 136 17.30 -9.88 2.17
CA LYS A 136 18.64 -10.44 1.97
C LYS A 136 18.69 -11.48 0.84
N ALA A 137 17.71 -12.36 0.80
CA ALA A 137 17.64 -13.42 -0.21
C ALA A 137 17.35 -12.87 -1.62
N SER A 138 16.54 -11.82 -1.73
CA SER A 138 16.13 -11.22 -3.01
C SER A 138 17.20 -10.39 -3.71
N ARG A 139 18.30 -10.06 -3.03
CA ARG A 139 19.36 -9.17 -3.53
C ARG A 139 18.87 -7.77 -3.94
N ILE A 140 17.75 -7.32 -3.38
CA ILE A 140 17.21 -6.00 -3.62
C ILE A 140 18.08 -4.96 -2.91
N GLY A 141 18.40 -3.88 -3.60
CA GLY A 141 19.26 -2.83 -3.07
C GLY A 141 19.16 -1.53 -3.86
N LEU A 142 20.14 -0.67 -3.70
CA LEU A 142 20.23 0.60 -4.42
C LEU A 142 20.04 0.40 -5.93
N THR A 143 19.23 1.26 -6.56
CA THR A 143 18.82 1.22 -7.98
C THR A 143 17.91 0.06 -8.38
N SER A 144 17.54 -0.86 -7.47
CA SER A 144 16.54 -1.87 -7.80
C SER A 144 15.20 -1.20 -8.15
N GLN A 145 14.61 -1.64 -9.25
CA GLN A 145 13.30 -1.18 -9.70
C GLN A 145 12.21 -1.59 -8.71
N LEU A 146 11.27 -0.69 -8.48
CA LEU A 146 10.09 -0.91 -7.66
C LEU A 146 8.83 -0.36 -8.33
N PHE A 147 7.67 -0.84 -7.88
CA PHE A 147 6.36 -0.40 -8.32
C PHE A 147 5.57 0.12 -7.13
N VAL A 148 4.70 1.10 -7.39
CA VAL A 148 3.87 1.77 -6.40
C VAL A 148 2.45 1.90 -6.94
N LEU A 149 1.46 1.55 -6.12
CA LEU A 149 0.03 1.75 -6.41
C LEU A 149 -0.56 2.72 -5.40
N THR A 150 -1.07 3.85 -5.88
CA THR A 150 -1.52 4.92 -4.99
C THR A 150 -2.60 5.80 -5.63
N TYR A 151 -3.11 6.75 -4.84
CA TYR A 151 -4.10 7.76 -5.26
C TYR A 151 -3.53 9.18 -5.09
N PRO A 152 -2.54 9.59 -5.93
CA PRO A 152 -1.87 10.90 -5.81
C PRO A 152 -2.88 12.03 -5.94
N LYS A 153 -2.93 12.94 -4.95
CA LYS A 153 -3.90 14.05 -4.91
C LYS A 153 -5.36 13.59 -5.06
N ALA A 154 -5.69 12.42 -4.51
CA ALA A 154 -6.99 11.75 -4.63
C ALA A 154 -7.35 11.29 -6.06
N PHE A 155 -6.41 11.38 -7.01
CA PHE A 155 -6.64 11.00 -8.41
C PHE A 155 -6.86 9.49 -8.53
N GLU A 156 -7.84 9.09 -9.33
CA GLU A 156 -8.19 7.72 -9.66
C GLU A 156 -7.89 7.48 -11.14
N ALA A 157 -7.35 6.30 -11.48
CA ALA A 157 -6.97 5.99 -12.85
C ALA A 157 -8.18 5.89 -13.80
N ASN A 158 -9.36 5.61 -13.24
CA ASN A 158 -10.63 5.60 -13.98
C ASN A 158 -11.84 5.76 -13.04
N GLU A 159 -13.05 5.84 -13.60
CA GLU A 159 -14.31 6.03 -12.87
C GLU A 159 -14.66 4.88 -11.92
N ALA A 160 -14.11 3.68 -12.12
CA ALA A 160 -14.30 2.55 -11.22
C ALA A 160 -13.47 2.67 -9.91
N GLY A 161 -12.57 3.65 -9.82
CA GLY A 161 -11.80 3.90 -8.61
C GLY A 161 -10.52 3.08 -8.51
N PHE A 162 -9.86 2.79 -9.63
CA PHE A 162 -8.56 2.11 -9.64
C PHE A 162 -7.42 3.05 -9.22
N PRO A 163 -6.38 2.52 -8.54
CA PRO A 163 -5.18 3.28 -8.22
C PRO A 163 -4.35 3.56 -9.48
N VAL A 164 -3.49 4.56 -9.39
CA VAL A 164 -2.47 4.86 -10.39
C VAL A 164 -1.25 3.97 -10.13
N ALA A 165 -0.82 3.24 -11.16
CA ALA A 165 0.42 2.48 -11.13
C ALA A 165 1.60 3.36 -11.54
N ARG A 166 2.65 3.35 -10.74
CA ARG A 166 3.89 4.08 -11.01
C ARG A 166 5.09 3.18 -10.74
N GLN A 167 6.22 3.51 -11.36
CA GLN A 167 7.49 2.83 -11.09
C GLN A 167 8.53 3.82 -10.57
N GLY A 168 9.53 3.31 -9.91
CA GLY A 168 10.67 4.04 -9.39
C GLY A 168 11.82 3.10 -9.11
N ILE A 169 12.82 3.62 -8.40
CA ILE A 169 13.96 2.85 -7.92
C ILE A 169 14.21 3.08 -6.44
N ILE A 170 14.89 2.16 -5.79
CA ILE A 170 15.44 2.38 -4.45
C ILE A 170 16.57 3.41 -4.55
N ALA A 171 16.39 4.54 -3.85
CA ALA A 171 17.27 5.71 -3.96
C ALA A 171 18.20 5.90 -2.76
N SER A 172 18.16 5.04 -1.75
CA SER A 172 19.04 5.15 -0.58
C SER A 172 19.74 3.84 -0.22
N HIS A 173 20.88 3.96 0.46
CA HIS A 173 21.71 2.84 0.92
C HIS A 173 22.29 3.14 2.31
N PRO A 174 22.46 2.15 3.18
CA PRO A 174 22.05 0.74 3.06
C PRO A 174 20.58 0.53 3.40
N LEU A 175 19.92 -0.51 2.83
CA LEU A 175 18.58 -0.93 3.22
C LEU A 175 18.57 -1.72 4.53
N LEU A 176 19.65 -2.40 4.83
CA LEU A 176 19.81 -3.32 5.95
C LEU A 176 20.94 -2.88 6.89
N PRO A 177 20.90 -3.21 8.17
CA PRO A 177 19.87 -3.98 8.88
C PRO A 177 18.63 -3.15 9.20
N LEU A 178 17.46 -3.77 9.21
CA LEU A 178 16.17 -3.09 9.41
C LEU A 178 16.06 -2.41 10.79
N GLY A 179 16.56 -3.04 11.85
CA GLY A 179 16.48 -2.52 13.22
C GLY A 179 17.16 -1.16 13.46
N LYS A 180 17.96 -0.66 12.50
CA LYS A 180 18.59 0.66 12.53
C LYS A 180 17.99 1.64 11.52
N LYS A 181 17.29 1.13 10.52
CA LYS A 181 16.66 1.92 9.46
C LYS A 181 15.25 1.42 9.24
N HIS A 182 14.29 2.25 9.64
CA HIS A 182 12.88 1.89 9.54
C HIS A 182 12.32 2.18 8.15
N SER A 183 12.94 3.11 7.42
CA SER A 183 12.53 3.52 6.08
C SER A 183 13.70 3.66 5.14
N TYR A 184 13.39 3.78 3.86
CA TYR A 184 14.33 4.06 2.78
C TYR A 184 13.72 5.02 1.77
N LEU A 185 14.57 5.72 1.02
CA LEU A 185 14.14 6.61 -0.06
C LEU A 185 13.88 5.82 -1.34
N ALA A 186 12.80 6.18 -2.02
CA ALA A 186 12.49 5.73 -3.36
C ALA A 186 12.39 6.93 -4.30
N ASP A 187 13.03 6.83 -5.46
CA ASP A 187 12.93 7.83 -6.52
C ASP A 187 11.65 7.58 -7.33
N PHE A 188 10.64 8.31 -6.99
CA PHE A 188 9.38 8.55 -7.70
C PHE A 188 8.73 9.80 -7.13
N THR A 189 8.00 10.54 -7.95
CA THR A 189 7.35 11.77 -7.47
C THR A 189 6.19 11.43 -6.55
N ALA A 190 6.40 11.56 -5.23
CA ALA A 190 5.37 11.31 -4.22
C ALA A 190 4.51 12.56 -3.98
N PHE A 191 3.22 12.36 -3.75
CA PHE A 191 2.22 13.40 -3.48
C PHE A 191 1.37 13.06 -2.26
N GLY A 192 0.66 14.07 -1.72
CA GLY A 192 -0.43 13.80 -0.78
C GLY A 192 -1.46 12.86 -1.41
N GLY A 193 -1.90 11.85 -0.65
CA GLY A 193 -2.74 10.75 -1.15
C GLY A 193 -1.96 9.45 -1.45
N ASP A 194 -0.63 9.51 -1.59
CA ASP A 194 0.21 8.32 -1.76
C ASP A 194 0.41 7.55 -0.45
N SER A 195 0.27 8.21 0.69
CA SER A 195 0.41 7.62 2.02
C SER A 195 -0.49 6.39 2.18
N GLY A 196 0.09 5.27 2.62
CA GLY A 196 -0.56 3.98 2.74
C GLY A 196 -0.44 3.10 1.49
N GLY A 197 0.16 3.61 0.40
CA GLY A 197 0.32 2.86 -0.84
C GLY A 197 1.39 1.77 -0.76
N PRO A 198 1.12 0.55 -1.24
CA PRO A 198 2.10 -0.53 -1.25
C PRO A 198 3.24 -0.25 -2.22
N VAL A 199 4.46 -0.54 -1.78
CA VAL A 199 5.67 -0.56 -2.60
C VAL A 199 6.12 -2.01 -2.76
N PHE A 200 6.24 -2.47 -4.00
CA PHE A 200 6.46 -3.88 -4.29
C PHE A 200 7.37 -4.09 -5.48
N VAL A 201 7.89 -5.30 -5.58
CA VAL A 201 8.77 -5.78 -6.64
C VAL A 201 8.28 -7.14 -7.12
N PRO A 202 8.68 -7.62 -8.30
CA PRO A 202 8.51 -9.01 -8.66
C PRO A 202 9.25 -9.91 -7.66
N GLY A 203 8.51 -10.81 -7.02
CA GLY A 203 9.05 -11.83 -6.13
C GLY A 203 9.30 -13.15 -6.85
N ALA A 204 9.49 -14.21 -6.07
CA ALA A 204 9.63 -15.55 -6.59
C ALA A 204 8.34 -16.00 -7.32
N GLU A 205 8.49 -16.82 -8.37
CA GLU A 205 7.39 -17.42 -9.14
C GLU A 205 6.42 -16.39 -9.74
N GLY A 206 6.88 -15.15 -10.00
CA GLY A 206 6.06 -14.09 -10.57
C GLY A 206 4.99 -13.52 -9.63
N ARG A 207 5.06 -13.80 -8.32
CA ARG A 207 4.18 -13.20 -7.31
C ARG A 207 4.73 -11.86 -6.82
N PRO A 208 3.89 -10.94 -6.33
CA PRO A 208 4.39 -9.71 -5.75
C PRO A 208 5.10 -9.97 -4.42
N MET A 209 6.20 -9.26 -4.19
CA MET A 209 6.82 -9.12 -2.88
C MET A 209 6.73 -7.66 -2.44
N ILE A 210 6.02 -7.40 -1.36
CA ILE A 210 5.86 -6.06 -0.80
C ILE A 210 7.09 -5.75 0.04
N ILE A 211 7.83 -4.73 -0.37
CA ILE A 211 9.06 -4.28 0.31
C ILE A 211 8.81 -3.10 1.24
N GLY A 212 7.64 -2.46 1.15
CA GLY A 212 7.29 -1.35 2.03
C GLY A 212 5.97 -0.69 1.69
N MET A 213 5.74 0.45 2.32
CA MET A 213 4.58 1.32 2.16
C MET A 213 5.01 2.78 2.13
N VAL A 214 4.47 3.55 1.20
CA VAL A 214 4.69 5.01 1.16
C VAL A 214 4.06 5.65 2.39
N PHE A 215 4.78 6.49 3.13
CA PHE A 215 4.22 7.23 4.25
C PHE A 215 4.54 8.71 4.24
N ALA A 216 5.60 9.14 3.54
CA ALA A 216 5.97 10.54 3.45
C ALA A 216 6.54 10.90 2.07
N GLN A 217 6.65 12.20 1.81
CA GLN A 217 7.30 12.77 0.64
C GLN A 217 8.31 13.83 1.07
N PHE A 218 9.36 13.99 0.28
CA PHE A 218 10.30 15.08 0.47
C PHE A 218 9.95 16.24 -0.46
N ARG A 219 10.03 17.44 0.07
CA ARG A 219 9.81 18.69 -0.66
C ARG A 219 10.85 19.73 -0.28
N HIS A 220 11.10 20.64 -1.19
CA HIS A 220 11.82 21.89 -0.93
C HIS A 220 10.80 23.00 -0.75
N ASP A 221 10.94 23.76 0.32
CA ASP A 221 10.09 24.90 0.62
C ASP A 221 10.89 26.18 0.36
N GLU A 222 10.42 26.98 -0.58
CA GLU A 222 11.00 28.27 -0.94
C GLU A 222 10.07 29.41 -0.46
N GLN A 223 10.66 30.41 0.20
CA GLN A 223 9.95 31.61 0.58
C GLN A 223 10.37 32.77 -0.30
N ILE A 224 9.42 33.31 -1.04
CA ILE A 224 9.59 34.51 -1.85
C ILE A 224 8.99 35.69 -1.07
N LYS A 225 9.83 36.68 -0.72
CA LYS A 225 9.41 37.89 -0.04
C LYS A 225 9.62 39.09 -0.95
N SER A 226 8.57 39.85 -1.12
CA SER A 226 8.62 41.17 -1.76
C SER A 226 8.07 42.21 -0.79
N GLU A 227 8.12 43.49 -1.17
CA GLU A 227 7.58 44.59 -0.37
C GLU A 227 6.09 44.45 -0.05
N TYR A 228 5.33 43.74 -0.92
CA TYR A 228 3.87 43.64 -0.84
C TYR A 228 3.33 42.23 -0.73
N GLU A 229 4.19 41.19 -0.84
CA GLU A 229 3.76 39.78 -0.84
C GLU A 229 4.79 38.87 -0.18
N GLU A 230 4.30 37.96 0.64
CA GLU A 230 5.08 36.80 1.10
C GLU A 230 4.40 35.51 0.60
N ARG A 231 5.14 34.71 -0.17
CA ARG A 231 4.65 33.46 -0.76
C ARG A 231 5.56 32.30 -0.39
N SER A 232 4.95 31.20 0.07
CA SER A 232 5.64 29.91 0.23
C SER A 232 5.31 29.03 -0.98
N ILE A 233 6.34 28.53 -1.65
CA ILE A 233 6.23 27.59 -2.75
C ILE A 233 6.81 26.25 -2.30
N HIS A 234 6.10 25.17 -2.58
CA HIS A 234 6.48 23.81 -2.19
C HIS A 234 6.77 22.98 -3.43
N TYR A 235 8.03 22.60 -3.62
CA TYR A 235 8.48 21.78 -4.75
C TYR A 235 8.69 20.34 -4.30
N PRO A 236 7.97 19.33 -4.86
CA PRO A 236 8.32 17.92 -4.65
C PRO A 236 9.75 17.64 -5.13
N LEU A 237 10.54 16.94 -4.31
CA LEU A 237 11.91 16.54 -4.70
C LEU A 237 11.94 15.29 -5.58
N GLY A 238 10.79 14.71 -5.92
CA GLY A 238 10.75 13.44 -6.63
C GLY A 238 11.09 12.23 -5.76
N LEU A 239 11.13 12.41 -4.43
CA LEU A 239 11.48 11.35 -3.48
C LEU A 239 10.30 11.02 -2.57
N GLY A 240 10.01 9.74 -2.47
CA GLY A 240 9.11 9.17 -1.47
C GLY A 240 9.90 8.54 -0.33
N ASP A 241 9.37 8.62 0.90
CA ASP A 241 9.86 7.87 2.03
C ASP A 241 9.01 6.62 2.21
N VAL A 242 9.65 5.46 2.24
CA VAL A 242 9.01 4.15 2.23
C VAL A 242 9.34 3.41 3.51
N LEU A 243 8.32 3.14 4.33
CA LEU A 243 8.44 2.30 5.51
C LEU A 243 8.64 0.85 5.10
N HIS A 244 9.62 0.16 5.69
CA HIS A 244 9.86 -1.25 5.40
C HIS A 244 8.66 -2.16 5.76
N ALA A 245 8.40 -3.17 4.94
CA ALA A 245 7.31 -4.12 5.12
C ALA A 245 7.39 -4.90 6.44
N GLN A 246 8.56 -5.06 7.04
CA GLN A 246 8.76 -5.65 8.37
C GLN A 246 7.87 -4.98 9.42
N TYR A 247 7.77 -3.66 9.44
CA TYR A 247 6.96 -2.91 10.42
C TYR A 247 5.46 -3.04 10.17
N ILE A 248 5.08 -3.28 8.92
CA ILE A 248 3.70 -3.66 8.55
C ILE A 248 3.37 -5.04 9.14
N ARG A 249 4.28 -6.03 8.98
CA ARG A 249 4.13 -7.38 9.57
C ARG A 249 3.93 -7.30 11.07
N GLU A 250 4.80 -6.59 11.78
CA GLU A 250 4.74 -6.40 13.23
C GLU A 250 3.41 -5.78 13.66
N THR A 251 2.90 -4.80 12.89
CA THR A 251 1.62 -4.16 13.20
C THR A 251 0.42 -5.06 12.93
N ILE A 252 0.47 -5.91 11.89
CA ILE A 252 -0.55 -6.95 11.65
C ILE A 252 -0.56 -7.97 12.80
N GLU A 253 0.61 -8.36 13.28
CA GLU A 253 0.72 -9.27 14.44
C GLU A 253 0.16 -8.64 15.72
N LEU A 254 0.35 -7.33 15.92
CA LEU A 254 -0.31 -6.58 17.01
C LEU A 254 -1.83 -6.58 16.84
N ALA A 255 -2.34 -6.35 15.63
CA ALA A 255 -3.78 -6.32 15.32
C ALA A 255 -4.44 -7.70 15.47
N ALA A 256 -3.68 -8.77 15.34
CA ALA A 256 -4.16 -10.14 15.47
C ALA A 256 -4.31 -10.62 16.93
N LYS A 257 -3.72 -9.93 17.90
CA LYS A 257 -3.81 -10.30 19.32
C LYS A 257 -5.26 -10.22 19.82
N PRO A 258 -5.66 -11.08 20.79
CA PRO A 258 -7.02 -11.07 21.33
C PRO A 258 -7.48 -9.73 21.89
N ASP A 259 -6.56 -9.01 22.55
CA ASP A 259 -6.80 -7.71 23.19
C ASP A 259 -6.60 -6.50 22.24
N ALA A 260 -6.32 -6.74 20.96
CA ALA A 260 -6.18 -5.67 19.99
C ALA A 260 -7.52 -4.94 19.78
N PRO A 261 -7.50 -3.63 19.48
CA PRO A 261 -8.71 -2.92 19.09
C PRO A 261 -9.39 -3.62 17.92
N LYS A 262 -10.67 -3.92 18.06
CA LYS A 262 -11.45 -4.62 17.04
C LYS A 262 -12.75 -3.88 16.76
N PRO A 263 -13.19 -3.82 15.49
CA PRO A 263 -14.58 -3.50 15.18
C PRO A 263 -15.50 -4.53 15.87
N PRO A 264 -16.74 -4.15 16.19
CA PRO A 264 -17.70 -5.07 16.76
C PRO A 264 -18.07 -6.16 15.74
N GLU A 265 -18.17 -7.37 16.20
CA GLU A 265 -18.94 -8.38 15.48
C GLU A 265 -20.40 -7.94 15.40
N LYS A 266 -20.99 -7.99 14.20
CA LYS A 266 -22.44 -7.86 14.08
C LYS A 266 -23.05 -8.99 14.88
N ALA A 267 -23.99 -8.66 15.76
CA ALA A 267 -24.86 -9.67 16.35
C ALA A 267 -25.49 -10.49 15.19
N ALA A 268 -25.36 -11.79 15.26
CA ALA A 268 -26.00 -12.68 14.30
C ALA A 268 -27.51 -12.40 14.29
N PRO A 269 -28.16 -12.45 13.12
CA PRO A 269 -29.59 -12.17 12.98
C PRO A 269 -30.45 -13.15 13.80
#